data_32566a16cadbcbfe179ecc927aa766e9
#
_entry.id   32566a16cadbcbfe179ecc927aa766e9
#
_cell.length_a   1.000
_cell.length_b   1.000
_cell.length_c   1.000
_cell.angle_alpha   90.00
_cell.angle_beta   90.00
_cell.angle_gamma   90.00
#
_symmetry.space_group_name_H-M   'P 1'
#
loop_
_entity.id
_entity.type
_entity.pdbx_description
1 polymer ?
#
loop_
_entity_poly.entity_id
_entity_poly.type
_entity_poly.pdbx_seq_one_letter_code
_entity_poly.pdbx_strand_id
1 'polypeptide(L)'
;MPRPSDDDLFASSTMTFGEHLEELRTCLIRAAAGLAITVLLGFFVARPVVHLIEQPLRKALGDYYTERAIEQFDAWQPRRAGGTTLPYSRREVIDAVEQHGLSFELRELHADRLARVLGSGTAAAQADDAAGTFNMESLVPVLLWQPLSRDSRVSITTLSAQEAFGIYVKAALMVGVVLASPWIFYQLWTFVAAGLYPHEKKWVWTFLPVSIGLFLAGVLLAFFFVFDFVLDYLLQFNSWLGLDPDPRISEWLGFVLILPIGFGVGFQLPLVMLFLERIGVFDVATYTSQWRIAVLVIVIVSAVLTPADPYSMLFLAVPLCLLYFGGVGLCRWCGGGAAAEHRPRLAAQATKASQ
;
A
#
# COMPACT_ATOMS: atom_id res chain seq x y z
N MET A 1 -42.92 40.41 -32.00
CA MET A 1 -41.93 39.31 -31.89
C MET A 1 -42.19 38.57 -30.62
N PRO A 2 -42.55 37.31 -30.61
CA PRO A 2 -42.70 36.52 -29.41
C PRO A 2 -41.31 36.41 -28.73
N ARG A 3 -41.23 36.62 -27.42
CA ARG A 3 -40.01 36.35 -26.62
C ARG A 3 -39.74 34.86 -26.73
N PRO A 4 -38.47 34.45 -27.00
CA PRO A 4 -38.10 33.05 -26.93
C PRO A 4 -38.47 32.52 -25.53
N SER A 5 -39.10 31.36 -25.47
CA SER A 5 -39.39 30.70 -24.21
C SER A 5 -38.08 30.34 -23.51
N ASP A 6 -38.03 30.40 -22.18
CA ASP A 6 -36.83 30.03 -21.41
C ASP A 6 -36.35 28.59 -21.73
N ASP A 7 -37.22 27.73 -22.24
CA ASP A 7 -36.91 26.38 -22.72
C ASP A 7 -36.03 26.37 -23.99
N ASP A 8 -36.18 27.37 -24.88
CA ASP A 8 -35.32 27.48 -26.07
C ASP A 8 -33.89 27.97 -25.78
N LEU A 9 -33.69 28.66 -24.67
CA LEU A 9 -32.35 29.10 -24.21
C LEU A 9 -31.53 27.94 -23.65
N PHE A 10 -32.18 26.86 -23.20
CA PHE A 10 -31.50 25.70 -22.63
C PHE A 10 -31.28 24.58 -23.66
N ALA A 11 -32.05 24.53 -24.76
CA ALA A 11 -31.92 23.55 -25.83
C ALA A 11 -30.54 23.60 -26.53
N SER A 12 -29.86 24.75 -26.52
CA SER A 12 -28.53 24.95 -27.12
C SER A 12 -27.35 24.60 -26.19
N SER A 13 -27.58 24.24 -24.93
CA SER A 13 -26.54 23.99 -23.96
C SER A 13 -26.36 22.51 -23.57
N THR A 14 -27.19 21.60 -24.03
CA THR A 14 -27.05 20.15 -23.83
C THR A 14 -26.25 19.57 -24.97
N MET A 15 -25.06 19.08 -24.69
CA MET A 15 -24.27 18.29 -25.65
C MET A 15 -25.06 17.06 -26.08
N THR A 16 -25.00 16.72 -27.36
CA THR A 16 -25.52 15.44 -27.86
C THR A 16 -24.67 14.29 -27.27
N PHE A 17 -25.25 13.10 -27.17
CA PHE A 17 -24.52 11.91 -26.70
C PHE A 17 -23.23 11.66 -27.51
N GLY A 18 -23.26 11.92 -28.83
CA GLY A 18 -22.08 11.81 -29.70
C GLY A 18 -20.99 12.80 -29.35
N GLU A 19 -21.33 14.06 -29.11
CA GLU A 19 -20.37 15.09 -28.67
C GLU A 19 -19.76 14.77 -27.31
N HIS A 20 -20.55 14.23 -26.39
CA HIS A 20 -20.05 13.80 -25.07
C HIS A 20 -19.05 12.64 -25.16
N LEU A 21 -19.26 11.68 -26.07
CA LEU A 21 -18.30 10.60 -26.36
C LEU A 21 -17.01 11.12 -27.01
N GLU A 22 -17.10 12.12 -27.88
CA GLU A 22 -15.93 12.76 -28.49
C GLU A 22 -15.07 13.50 -27.45
N GLU A 23 -15.73 14.19 -26.51
CA GLU A 23 -15.04 14.86 -25.39
C GLU A 23 -14.37 13.84 -24.46
N LEU A 24 -15.06 12.71 -24.14
CA LEU A 24 -14.47 11.60 -23.38
C LEU A 24 -13.18 11.10 -24.05
N ARG A 25 -13.24 10.82 -25.37
CA ARG A 25 -12.10 10.37 -26.14
C ARG A 25 -10.93 11.36 -26.06
N THR A 26 -11.23 12.65 -26.23
CA THR A 26 -10.23 13.71 -26.20
C THR A 26 -9.57 13.83 -24.82
N CYS A 27 -10.37 13.86 -23.74
CA CYS A 27 -9.88 13.91 -22.37
C CYS A 27 -9.04 12.65 -22.02
N LEU A 28 -9.49 11.47 -22.47
CA LEU A 28 -8.77 10.21 -22.23
C LEU A 28 -7.40 10.20 -22.93
N ILE A 29 -7.33 10.64 -24.20
CA ILE A 29 -6.07 10.73 -24.95
C ILE A 29 -5.12 11.72 -24.26
N ARG A 30 -5.61 12.89 -23.83
CA ARG A 30 -4.81 13.89 -23.12
C ARG A 30 -4.32 13.37 -21.76
N ALA A 31 -5.17 12.66 -21.00
CA ALA A 31 -4.81 12.03 -19.75
C ALA A 31 -3.72 10.96 -19.95
N ALA A 32 -3.89 10.10 -20.96
CA ALA A 32 -2.92 9.06 -21.31
C ALA A 32 -1.57 9.66 -21.77
N ALA A 33 -1.60 10.74 -22.58
CA ALA A 33 -0.38 11.43 -22.99
C ALA A 33 0.36 12.06 -21.80
N GLY A 34 -0.37 12.71 -20.89
CA GLY A 34 0.21 13.24 -19.65
C GLY A 34 0.81 12.14 -18.77
N LEU A 35 0.11 11.01 -18.63
CA LEU A 35 0.61 9.84 -17.91
C LEU A 35 1.89 9.28 -18.55
N ALA A 36 1.93 9.15 -19.88
CA ALA A 36 3.13 8.68 -20.58
C ALA A 36 4.35 9.58 -20.31
N ILE A 37 4.16 10.90 -20.34
CA ILE A 37 5.21 11.87 -20.04
C ILE A 37 5.69 11.72 -18.59
N THR A 38 4.77 11.64 -17.64
CA THR A 38 5.13 11.52 -16.21
C THR A 38 5.75 10.17 -15.88
N VAL A 39 5.37 9.08 -16.56
CA VAL A 39 6.03 7.77 -16.44
C VAL A 39 7.47 7.86 -16.95
N LEU A 40 7.73 8.54 -18.08
CA LEU A 40 9.10 8.77 -18.54
C LEU A 40 9.91 9.57 -17.52
N LEU A 41 9.34 10.59 -16.90
CA LEU A 41 9.97 11.30 -15.77
C LEU A 41 10.15 10.39 -14.55
N GLY A 42 9.19 9.49 -14.31
CA GLY A 42 9.25 8.49 -13.26
C GLY A 42 10.48 7.59 -13.32
N PHE A 43 10.97 7.27 -14.52
CA PHE A 43 12.21 6.48 -14.68
C PHE A 43 13.44 7.17 -14.06
N PHE A 44 13.51 8.50 -14.07
CA PHE A 44 14.61 9.22 -13.43
C PHE A 44 14.52 9.21 -11.90
N VAL A 45 13.31 9.11 -11.37
CA VAL A 45 13.02 9.16 -9.90
C VAL A 45 12.80 7.77 -9.33
N ALA A 46 12.64 6.73 -10.15
CA ALA A 46 12.32 5.36 -9.69
C ALA A 46 13.36 4.80 -8.70
N ARG A 47 14.66 5.03 -8.94
CA ARG A 47 15.74 4.51 -8.08
C ARG A 47 15.63 4.99 -6.61
N PRO A 48 15.57 6.30 -6.31
CA PRO A 48 15.39 6.75 -4.92
C PRO A 48 14.06 6.29 -4.32
N VAL A 49 12.99 6.14 -5.12
CA VAL A 49 11.70 5.65 -4.64
C VAL A 49 11.77 4.17 -4.28
N VAL A 50 12.44 3.33 -5.06
CA VAL A 50 12.68 1.92 -4.69
C VAL A 50 13.41 1.83 -3.36
N HIS A 51 14.48 2.61 -3.16
CA HIS A 51 15.18 2.64 -1.87
C HIS A 51 14.30 3.11 -0.71
N LEU A 52 13.44 4.12 -0.95
CA LEU A 52 12.49 4.58 0.07
C LEU A 52 11.50 3.49 0.46
N ILE A 53 11.01 2.71 -0.51
CA ILE A 53 10.06 1.61 -0.30
C ILE A 53 10.71 0.41 0.38
N GLU A 54 12.00 0.17 0.15
CA GLU A 54 12.74 -0.90 0.81
C GLU A 54 12.98 -0.64 2.31
N GLN A 55 13.07 0.63 2.73
CA GLN A 55 13.40 0.99 4.11
C GLN A 55 12.44 0.41 5.15
N PRO A 56 11.10 0.51 5.03
CA PRO A 56 10.17 -0.08 5.99
C PRO A 56 10.36 -1.60 6.12
N LEU A 57 10.52 -2.29 4.98
CA LEU A 57 10.73 -3.74 4.97
C LEU A 57 12.05 -4.13 5.65
N ARG A 58 13.15 -3.43 5.32
CA ARG A 58 14.46 -3.68 5.95
C ARG A 58 14.40 -3.44 7.46
N LYS A 59 13.71 -2.39 7.89
CA LYS A 59 13.52 -2.09 9.31
C LYS A 59 12.71 -3.18 10.00
N ALA A 60 11.53 -3.52 9.45
CA ALA A 60 10.66 -4.54 10.02
C ALA A 60 11.33 -5.92 10.12
N LEU A 61 12.09 -6.32 9.07
CA LEU A 61 12.90 -7.54 9.11
C LEU A 61 14.02 -7.45 10.16
N GLY A 62 14.67 -6.30 10.24
CA GLY A 62 15.71 -6.06 11.26
C GLY A 62 15.14 -6.23 12.68
N ASP A 63 14.05 -5.57 12.98
CA ASP A 63 13.38 -5.64 14.28
C ASP A 63 12.88 -7.09 14.57
N TYR A 64 12.29 -7.76 13.59
CA TYR A 64 11.85 -9.16 13.70
C TYR A 64 13.00 -10.11 14.02
N TYR A 65 14.10 -10.07 13.25
CA TYR A 65 15.23 -10.97 13.48
C TYR A 65 16.02 -10.63 14.76
N THR A 66 16.00 -9.36 15.20
CA THR A 66 16.51 -8.93 16.49
C THR A 66 15.76 -9.60 17.65
N GLU A 67 14.43 -9.49 17.65
CA GLU A 67 13.57 -10.08 18.66
C GLU A 67 13.71 -11.61 18.70
N ARG A 68 13.65 -12.23 17.51
CA ARG A 68 13.79 -13.68 17.37
C ARG A 68 15.17 -14.20 17.80
N ALA A 69 16.23 -13.44 17.57
CA ALA A 69 17.56 -13.78 18.04
C ALA A 69 17.61 -13.81 19.58
N ILE A 70 17.01 -12.82 20.25
CA ILE A 70 16.92 -12.77 21.71
C ILE A 70 16.10 -13.94 22.25
N GLU A 71 14.96 -14.27 21.62
CA GLU A 71 14.15 -15.43 21.99
C GLU A 71 14.92 -16.77 21.83
N GLN A 72 15.66 -16.92 20.74
CA GLN A 72 16.50 -18.10 20.51
C GLN A 72 17.59 -18.21 21.57
N PHE A 73 18.21 -17.11 21.95
CA PHE A 73 19.20 -17.06 23.02
C PHE A 73 18.58 -17.50 24.36
N ASP A 74 17.42 -16.94 24.72
CA ASP A 74 16.71 -17.29 25.95
C ASP A 74 16.24 -18.75 25.97
N ALA A 75 15.75 -19.26 24.85
CA ALA A 75 15.32 -20.66 24.71
C ALA A 75 16.47 -21.67 24.76
N TRP A 76 17.67 -21.23 24.38
CA TRP A 76 18.85 -22.09 24.37
C TRP A 76 19.50 -22.25 25.77
N GLN A 77 19.51 -21.19 26.59
CA GLN A 77 20.13 -21.21 27.94
C GLN A 77 19.67 -22.35 28.87
N PRO A 78 18.35 -22.67 28.96
CA PRO A 78 17.91 -23.71 29.91
C PRO A 78 18.12 -25.16 29.42
N ARG A 79 18.34 -25.39 28.13
CA ARG A 79 18.40 -26.75 27.55
C ARG A 79 19.70 -27.52 27.84
N ARG A 80 20.74 -26.84 28.26
CA ARG A 80 22.04 -27.49 28.65
C ARG A 80 22.25 -27.51 30.15
N ALA A 81 21.62 -28.44 30.82
CA ALA A 81 21.92 -28.79 32.21
C ALA A 81 23.37 -29.35 32.45
N GLY A 82 24.23 -29.29 31.43
CA GLY A 82 25.55 -29.90 31.40
C GLY A 82 26.76 -28.93 31.44
N GLY A 83 26.58 -27.69 31.89
CA GLY A 83 27.74 -26.90 32.36
C GLY A 83 28.45 -25.99 31.37
N THR A 84 28.05 -25.87 30.09
CA THR A 84 28.65 -24.88 29.20
C THR A 84 27.71 -23.66 29.07
N THR A 85 27.92 -22.68 29.94
CA THR A 85 27.26 -21.36 29.80
C THR A 85 27.92 -20.60 28.66
N LEU A 86 27.11 -19.91 27.84
CA LEU A 86 27.67 -18.96 26.90
C LEU A 86 28.40 -17.86 27.66
N PRO A 87 29.51 -17.34 27.11
CA PRO A 87 30.33 -16.29 27.77
C PRO A 87 29.62 -14.93 27.82
N TYR A 88 28.39 -14.83 27.28
CA TYR A 88 27.64 -13.59 27.19
C TYR A 88 26.41 -13.64 28.10
N SER A 89 26.20 -12.55 28.85
CA SER A 89 24.96 -12.33 29.58
C SER A 89 23.84 -11.87 28.65
N ARG A 90 22.59 -12.08 29.05
CA ARG A 90 21.43 -11.61 28.28
C ARG A 90 21.50 -10.10 28.00
N ARG A 91 21.99 -9.30 28.93
CA ARG A 91 22.15 -7.85 28.78
C ARG A 91 23.17 -7.48 27.69
N GLU A 92 24.31 -8.15 27.67
CA GLU A 92 25.35 -7.95 26.66
C GLU A 92 24.85 -8.30 25.26
N VAL A 93 24.04 -9.35 25.13
CA VAL A 93 23.44 -9.74 23.85
C VAL A 93 22.42 -8.70 23.38
N ILE A 94 21.54 -8.23 24.28
CA ILE A 94 20.57 -7.17 23.94
C ILE A 94 21.30 -5.89 23.53
N ASP A 95 22.33 -5.47 24.30
CA ASP A 95 23.10 -4.28 23.99
C ASP A 95 23.84 -4.38 22.65
N ALA A 96 24.42 -5.52 22.34
CA ALA A 96 25.08 -5.76 21.06
C ALA A 96 24.10 -5.70 19.88
N VAL A 97 22.89 -6.22 20.05
CA VAL A 97 21.86 -6.25 18.99
C VAL A 97 21.20 -4.89 18.84
N GLU A 98 20.70 -4.28 19.92
CA GLU A 98 19.95 -3.03 19.87
C GLU A 98 20.81 -1.79 19.64
N GLN A 99 21.98 -1.70 20.33
CA GLN A 99 22.81 -0.49 20.24
C GLN A 99 23.87 -0.58 19.13
N HIS A 100 24.38 -1.78 18.84
CA HIS A 100 25.48 -1.95 17.89
C HIS A 100 25.00 -2.50 16.54
N GLY A 101 23.69 -2.81 16.39
CA GLY A 101 23.11 -3.32 15.14
C GLY A 101 23.76 -4.64 14.69
N LEU A 102 24.11 -5.51 15.65
CA LEU A 102 24.67 -6.81 15.38
C LEU A 102 23.56 -7.86 15.38
N SER A 103 23.60 -8.78 14.43
CA SER A 103 22.88 -10.04 14.51
C SER A 103 23.83 -11.17 14.87
N PHE A 104 23.27 -12.26 15.40
CA PHE A 104 24.06 -13.45 15.63
C PHE A 104 23.37 -14.68 15.09
N GLU A 105 24.18 -15.67 14.75
CA GLU A 105 23.74 -17.00 14.39
C GLU A 105 24.36 -17.98 15.36
N LEU A 106 23.53 -18.80 16.01
CA LEU A 106 24.00 -19.85 16.89
C LEU A 106 24.31 -21.07 15.99
N ARG A 107 25.58 -21.44 15.89
CA ARG A 107 26.03 -22.63 15.17
C ARG A 107 26.74 -23.59 16.12
N GLU A 108 26.52 -24.87 15.91
CA GLU A 108 27.25 -25.92 16.60
C GLU A 108 28.46 -26.33 15.76
N LEU A 109 29.64 -26.12 16.28
CA LEU A 109 30.92 -26.48 15.66
C LEU A 109 31.61 -27.60 16.44
N HIS A 110 32.28 -28.50 15.71
CA HIS A 110 33.11 -29.51 16.36
C HIS A 110 34.28 -28.87 17.10
N ALA A 111 34.36 -29.08 18.42
CA ALA A 111 35.43 -28.52 19.29
C ALA A 111 36.83 -28.84 18.76
N ASP A 112 37.05 -30.08 18.29
CA ASP A 112 38.35 -30.53 17.76
C ASP A 112 38.73 -29.80 16.45
N ARG A 113 37.74 -29.48 15.60
CA ARG A 113 38.00 -28.71 14.37
C ARG A 113 38.26 -27.25 14.70
N LEU A 114 37.49 -26.69 15.63
CA LEU A 114 37.69 -25.31 16.10
C LEU A 114 39.06 -25.13 16.78
N ALA A 115 39.45 -26.03 17.65
CA ALA A 115 40.74 -26.02 18.31
C ALA A 115 41.92 -26.09 17.31
N ARG A 116 41.78 -26.93 16.29
CA ARG A 116 42.80 -27.01 15.19
C ARG A 116 42.93 -25.71 14.40
N VAL A 117 41.83 -25.03 14.12
CA VAL A 117 41.86 -23.77 13.38
C VAL A 117 42.41 -22.62 14.23
N LEU A 118 42.02 -22.57 15.50
CA LEU A 118 42.45 -21.50 16.41
C LEU A 118 43.87 -21.75 17.02
N GLY A 119 44.26 -23.00 17.17
CA GLY A 119 45.53 -23.40 17.82
C GLY A 119 46.75 -23.50 16.90
N SER A 120 46.55 -23.47 15.57
CA SER A 120 47.62 -23.71 14.62
C SER A 120 47.80 -22.56 13.64
N GLY A 121 48.74 -21.67 13.95
CA GLY A 121 49.24 -20.68 12.99
C GLY A 121 49.93 -21.26 11.74
N THR A 122 50.16 -22.57 11.64
CA THR A 122 50.92 -23.20 10.54
C THR A 122 50.52 -24.65 10.18
N ALA A 123 49.66 -25.32 10.95
CA ALA A 123 49.38 -26.76 10.74
C ALA A 123 48.06 -27.09 10.05
N ALA A 124 47.35 -26.10 9.48
CA ALA A 124 46.04 -26.30 8.84
C ALA A 124 46.14 -26.99 7.45
N ALA A 125 47.33 -27.21 6.92
CA ALA A 125 47.52 -27.73 5.56
C ALA A 125 47.67 -29.26 5.43
N GLN A 126 47.71 -30.00 6.55
CA GLN A 126 47.88 -31.45 6.54
C GLN A 126 46.88 -32.18 7.45
N ALA A 127 45.63 -31.77 7.48
CA ALA A 127 44.59 -32.58 8.07
C ALA A 127 44.13 -33.57 7.02
N ASP A 128 44.81 -34.73 7.02
CA ASP A 128 44.38 -35.96 6.34
C ASP A 128 42.90 -36.22 6.65
N ASP A 129 42.15 -36.61 5.61
CA ASP A 129 40.73 -36.99 5.63
C ASP A 129 40.53 -38.31 6.41
N ALA A 130 41.03 -38.38 7.63
CA ALA A 130 40.59 -39.42 8.52
C ALA A 130 39.12 -39.15 8.85
N ALA A 131 38.25 -39.94 8.22
CA ALA A 131 36.81 -40.01 8.44
C ALA A 131 36.53 -40.26 9.94
N GLY A 132 36.62 -39.21 10.71
CA GLY A 132 36.26 -39.22 12.13
C GLY A 132 34.73 -39.42 12.19
N THR A 133 34.34 -40.46 12.86
CA THR A 133 32.91 -40.73 13.20
C THR A 133 32.32 -39.42 13.78
N PHE A 134 31.21 -39.00 13.20
CA PHE A 134 30.48 -37.81 13.65
C PHE A 134 30.05 -38.02 15.12
N ASN A 135 30.65 -37.31 16.02
CA ASN A 135 30.35 -37.36 17.46
C ASN A 135 29.57 -36.13 17.87
N MET A 136 28.31 -36.28 18.23
CA MET A 136 27.44 -35.20 18.68
C MET A 136 27.91 -34.60 20.02
N GLU A 137 28.63 -35.34 20.85
CA GLU A 137 29.11 -34.88 22.15
C GLU A 137 30.27 -33.85 22.04
N SER A 138 30.95 -33.81 20.89
CA SER A 138 32.03 -32.84 20.62
C SER A 138 31.55 -31.53 19.99
N LEU A 139 30.23 -31.33 19.85
CA LEU A 139 29.68 -30.08 19.34
C LEU A 139 29.69 -29.00 20.42
N VAL A 140 30.28 -27.86 20.12
CA VAL A 140 30.31 -26.66 20.96
C VAL A 140 29.48 -25.56 20.26
N PRO A 141 28.55 -24.93 20.98
CA PRO A 141 27.82 -23.79 20.45
C PRO A 141 28.73 -22.57 20.33
N VAL A 142 28.72 -21.95 19.19
CA VAL A 142 29.46 -20.73 18.89
C VAL A 142 28.51 -19.67 18.39
N LEU A 143 28.57 -18.49 18.99
CA LEU A 143 27.84 -17.30 18.50
C LEU A 143 28.71 -16.62 17.43
N LEU A 144 28.20 -16.64 16.21
CA LEU A 144 28.79 -15.92 15.09
C LEU A 144 28.13 -14.55 14.96
N TRP A 145 28.86 -13.51 15.36
CA TRP A 145 28.39 -12.13 15.27
C TRP A 145 28.65 -11.54 13.88
N GLN A 146 27.62 -10.89 13.33
CA GLN A 146 27.72 -10.18 12.07
C GLN A 146 26.89 -8.89 12.13
N PRO A 147 27.27 -7.84 11.38
CA PRO A 147 26.41 -6.67 11.25
C PRO A 147 25.06 -7.05 10.65
N LEU A 148 23.97 -6.55 11.22
CA LEU A 148 22.61 -6.80 10.75
C LEU A 148 22.44 -6.49 9.26
N SER A 149 23.13 -5.45 8.76
CA SER A 149 23.16 -5.07 7.35
C SER A 149 23.80 -6.12 6.41
N ARG A 150 24.58 -7.07 6.94
CA ARG A 150 25.21 -8.17 6.20
C ARG A 150 24.50 -9.50 6.40
N ASP A 151 23.51 -9.54 7.27
CA ASP A 151 22.72 -10.75 7.49
C ASP A 151 21.90 -11.03 6.21
N SER A 152 22.13 -12.20 5.63
CA SER A 152 21.44 -12.63 4.41
C SER A 152 19.91 -12.70 4.58
N ARG A 153 19.44 -12.90 5.80
CA ARG A 153 18.00 -12.95 6.15
C ARG A 153 17.34 -11.57 6.11
N VAL A 154 18.11 -10.52 6.38
CA VAL A 154 17.65 -9.11 6.31
C VAL A 154 17.94 -8.49 4.94
N SER A 155 18.87 -9.10 4.17
CA SER A 155 19.20 -8.62 2.84
C SER A 155 18.09 -9.01 1.85
N ILE A 156 17.55 -7.99 1.19
CA ILE A 156 16.55 -8.19 0.16
C ILE A 156 17.27 -8.64 -1.12
N THR A 157 16.97 -9.86 -1.58
CA THR A 157 17.61 -10.46 -2.75
C THR A 157 16.65 -10.57 -3.92
N THR A 158 17.13 -10.38 -5.14
CA THR A 158 16.41 -10.67 -6.36
C THR A 158 16.84 -12.05 -6.88
N LEU A 159 15.86 -12.86 -7.31
CA LEU A 159 16.14 -14.20 -7.82
C LEU A 159 16.60 -14.19 -9.29
N SER A 160 16.32 -13.13 -10.02
CA SER A 160 16.70 -12.98 -11.42
C SER A 160 16.95 -11.52 -11.80
N ALA A 161 17.78 -11.31 -12.83
CA ALA A 161 18.05 -9.98 -13.37
C ALA A 161 16.78 -9.32 -13.96
N GLN A 162 15.86 -10.10 -14.51
CA GLN A 162 14.59 -9.63 -15.06
C GLN A 162 13.67 -9.09 -13.95
N GLU A 163 13.72 -9.68 -12.76
CA GLU A 163 12.96 -9.26 -11.60
C GLU A 163 13.34 -7.83 -11.19
N ALA A 164 14.63 -7.53 -11.07
CA ALA A 164 15.13 -6.19 -10.75
C ALA A 164 14.67 -5.13 -11.78
N PHE A 165 14.69 -5.47 -13.07
CA PHE A 165 14.18 -4.58 -14.11
C PHE A 165 12.68 -4.38 -14.00
N GLY A 166 11.90 -5.44 -13.76
CA GLY A 166 10.44 -5.37 -13.56
C GLY A 166 10.05 -4.49 -12.39
N ILE A 167 10.80 -4.57 -11.28
CA ILE A 167 10.64 -3.71 -10.10
C ILE A 167 10.84 -2.24 -10.46
N TYR A 168 11.92 -1.94 -11.18
CA TYR A 168 12.24 -0.58 -11.59
C TYR A 168 11.17 0.03 -12.50
N VAL A 169 10.64 -0.75 -13.45
CA VAL A 169 9.54 -0.32 -14.33
C VAL A 169 8.25 -0.09 -13.55
N LYS A 170 7.89 -1.00 -12.63
CA LYS A 170 6.72 -0.82 -11.76
C LYS A 170 6.83 0.43 -10.89
N ALA A 171 7.99 0.67 -10.29
CA ALA A 171 8.23 1.87 -9.49
C ALA A 171 8.11 3.15 -10.34
N ALA A 172 8.68 3.16 -11.55
CA ALA A 172 8.56 4.28 -12.47
C ALA A 172 7.09 4.55 -12.86
N LEU A 173 6.31 3.49 -13.08
CA LEU A 173 4.89 3.58 -13.39
C LEU A 173 4.10 4.18 -12.21
N MET A 174 4.34 3.70 -10.98
CA MET A 174 3.70 4.23 -9.78
C MET A 174 4.00 5.72 -9.58
N VAL A 175 5.28 6.09 -9.63
CA VAL A 175 5.68 7.49 -9.54
C VAL A 175 5.01 8.31 -10.64
N GLY A 176 4.98 7.79 -11.86
CA GLY A 176 4.33 8.41 -13.00
C GLY A 176 2.83 8.65 -12.75
N VAL A 177 2.11 7.69 -12.20
CA VAL A 177 0.67 7.83 -11.85
C VAL A 177 0.47 8.89 -10.77
N VAL A 178 1.29 8.89 -9.71
CA VAL A 178 1.19 9.89 -8.63
C VAL A 178 1.48 11.30 -9.15
N LEU A 179 2.53 11.46 -9.97
CA LEU A 179 2.86 12.73 -10.59
C LEU A 179 1.83 13.18 -11.64
N ALA A 180 1.22 12.24 -12.35
CA ALA A 180 0.17 12.52 -13.33
C ALA A 180 -1.18 12.85 -12.67
N SER A 181 -1.38 12.50 -11.39
CA SER A 181 -2.69 12.60 -10.74
C SER A 181 -3.32 13.99 -10.85
N PRO A 182 -2.63 15.14 -10.69
CA PRO A 182 -3.24 16.45 -10.89
C PRO A 182 -3.76 16.64 -12.33
N TRP A 183 -2.99 16.17 -13.33
CA TRP A 183 -3.37 16.25 -14.73
C TRP A 183 -4.53 15.32 -15.06
N ILE A 184 -4.49 14.08 -14.55
CA ILE A 184 -5.56 13.10 -14.76
C ILE A 184 -6.87 13.62 -14.16
N PHE A 185 -6.84 14.13 -12.93
CA PHE A 185 -8.04 14.71 -12.30
C PHE A 185 -8.53 15.96 -13.04
N TYR A 186 -7.63 16.79 -13.55
CA TYR A 186 -8.02 17.92 -14.37
C TYR A 186 -8.77 17.47 -15.63
N GLN A 187 -8.28 16.47 -16.37
CA GLN A 187 -8.96 15.93 -17.55
C GLN A 187 -10.29 15.28 -17.18
N LEU A 188 -10.32 14.50 -16.09
CA LEU A 188 -11.55 13.87 -15.60
C LEU A 188 -12.63 14.91 -15.25
N TRP A 189 -12.27 15.93 -14.48
CA TRP A 189 -13.21 16.97 -14.10
C TRP A 189 -13.62 17.88 -15.28
N THR A 190 -12.74 18.09 -16.27
CA THR A 190 -13.09 18.77 -17.53
C THR A 190 -14.13 17.99 -18.30
N PHE A 191 -13.98 16.68 -18.43
CA PHE A 191 -14.98 15.81 -19.05
C PHE A 191 -16.32 15.85 -18.30
N VAL A 192 -16.28 15.76 -16.97
CA VAL A 192 -17.50 15.87 -16.14
C VAL A 192 -18.18 17.24 -16.36
N ALA A 193 -17.39 18.32 -16.38
CA ALA A 193 -17.92 19.66 -16.61
C ALA A 193 -18.58 19.85 -17.98
N ALA A 194 -18.15 19.10 -19.01
CA ALA A 194 -18.73 19.17 -20.33
C ALA A 194 -20.20 18.71 -20.34
N GLY A 195 -20.53 17.70 -19.50
CA GLY A 195 -21.90 17.18 -19.37
C GLY A 195 -22.80 17.94 -18.38
N LEU A 196 -22.28 18.94 -17.63
CA LEU A 196 -23.02 19.66 -16.61
C LEU A 196 -23.64 20.98 -17.13
N TYR A 197 -24.74 21.40 -16.49
CA TYR A 197 -25.33 22.70 -16.74
C TYR A 197 -24.40 23.85 -16.31
N PRO A 198 -24.50 25.07 -16.92
CA PRO A 198 -23.60 26.18 -16.63
C PRO A 198 -23.51 26.59 -15.17
N HIS A 199 -24.60 26.48 -14.41
CA HIS A 199 -24.65 26.80 -12.98
C HIS A 199 -23.98 25.73 -12.08
N GLU A 200 -23.83 24.50 -12.57
CA GLU A 200 -23.21 23.37 -11.87
C GLU A 200 -21.70 23.31 -12.10
N LYS A 201 -21.20 23.86 -13.21
CA LYS A 201 -19.76 23.86 -13.57
C LYS A 201 -18.87 24.49 -12.50
N LYS A 202 -19.37 25.44 -11.72
CA LYS A 202 -18.59 26.05 -10.62
C LYS A 202 -18.19 25.04 -9.54
N TRP A 203 -18.99 24.00 -9.32
CA TRP A 203 -18.69 22.95 -8.35
C TRP A 203 -17.47 22.10 -8.77
N VAL A 204 -17.31 21.88 -10.07
CA VAL A 204 -16.17 21.13 -10.63
C VAL A 204 -14.83 21.77 -10.24
N TRP A 205 -14.74 23.10 -10.34
CA TRP A 205 -13.52 23.83 -9.96
C TRP A 205 -13.23 23.80 -8.47
N THR A 206 -14.25 23.58 -7.63
CA THR A 206 -14.06 23.37 -6.19
C THR A 206 -13.66 21.94 -5.89
N PHE A 207 -14.22 20.96 -6.60
CA PHE A 207 -13.93 19.55 -6.38
C PHE A 207 -12.56 19.11 -6.92
N LEU A 208 -12.04 19.76 -7.94
CA LEU A 208 -10.73 19.46 -8.52
C LEU A 208 -9.58 19.51 -7.49
N PRO A 209 -9.32 20.60 -6.77
CA PRO A 209 -8.24 20.63 -5.78
C PRO A 209 -8.50 19.67 -4.61
N VAL A 210 -9.76 19.45 -4.23
CA VAL A 210 -10.14 18.50 -3.19
C VAL A 210 -9.83 17.07 -3.64
N SER A 211 -10.13 16.70 -4.90
CA SER A 211 -9.76 15.40 -5.48
C SER A 211 -8.25 15.15 -5.41
N ILE A 212 -7.45 16.13 -5.84
CA ILE A 212 -6.00 16.00 -5.83
C ILE A 212 -5.51 15.82 -4.38
N GLY A 213 -6.01 16.65 -3.45
CA GLY A 213 -5.65 16.56 -2.04
C GLY A 213 -6.03 15.22 -1.40
N LEU A 214 -7.25 14.73 -1.64
CA LEU A 214 -7.71 13.45 -1.14
C LEU A 214 -6.92 12.26 -1.72
N PHE A 215 -6.62 12.29 -3.02
CA PHE A 215 -5.80 11.26 -3.64
C PHE A 215 -4.41 11.19 -3.00
N LEU A 216 -3.73 12.33 -2.88
CA LEU A 216 -2.41 12.38 -2.26
C LEU A 216 -2.46 11.98 -0.77
N ALA A 217 -3.49 12.41 -0.04
CA ALA A 217 -3.70 12.00 1.35
C ALA A 217 -3.88 10.48 1.46
N GLY A 218 -4.65 9.86 0.56
CA GLY A 218 -4.82 8.41 0.51
C GLY A 218 -3.51 7.68 0.22
N VAL A 219 -2.74 8.15 -0.77
CA VAL A 219 -1.41 7.60 -1.10
C VAL A 219 -0.47 7.68 0.10
N LEU A 220 -0.39 8.86 0.77
CA LEU A 220 0.47 9.06 1.92
C LEU A 220 0.03 8.21 3.13
N LEU A 221 -1.28 8.13 3.39
CA LEU A 221 -1.80 7.30 4.48
C LEU A 221 -1.47 5.83 4.27
N ALA A 222 -1.63 5.32 3.06
CA ALA A 222 -1.26 3.94 2.73
C ALA A 222 0.23 3.71 2.96
N PHE A 223 1.08 4.64 2.50
CA PHE A 223 2.53 4.49 2.55
C PHE A 223 3.08 4.59 3.99
N PHE A 224 2.59 5.51 4.82
CA PHE A 224 3.16 5.76 6.14
C PHE A 224 2.47 5.00 7.28
N PHE A 225 1.24 4.55 7.08
CA PHE A 225 0.49 3.89 8.15
C PHE A 225 0.12 2.45 7.83
N VAL A 226 -0.43 2.19 6.63
CA VAL A 226 -0.96 0.85 6.34
C VAL A 226 0.15 -0.16 6.17
N PHE A 227 1.28 0.24 5.57
CA PHE A 227 2.41 -0.67 5.38
C PHE A 227 2.99 -1.20 6.67
N ASP A 228 3.25 -0.33 7.64
CA ASP A 228 3.85 -0.74 8.91
C ASP A 228 2.95 -1.77 9.59
N PHE A 229 1.63 -1.52 9.66
CA PHE A 229 0.69 -2.46 10.27
C PHE A 229 0.62 -3.80 9.54
N VAL A 230 0.60 -3.80 8.22
CA VAL A 230 0.53 -5.05 7.43
C VAL A 230 1.81 -5.85 7.57
N LEU A 231 2.98 -5.20 7.53
CA LEU A 231 4.27 -5.85 7.71
C LEU A 231 4.40 -6.49 9.08
N ASP A 232 4.15 -5.71 10.13
CA ASP A 232 4.25 -6.20 11.50
C ASP A 232 3.36 -7.41 11.72
N TYR A 233 2.12 -7.35 11.20
CA TYR A 233 1.20 -8.48 11.28
C TYR A 233 1.73 -9.71 10.55
N LEU A 234 2.16 -9.58 9.28
CA LEU A 234 2.65 -10.71 8.49
C LEU A 234 3.89 -11.36 9.11
N LEU A 235 4.81 -10.56 9.65
CA LEU A 235 6.01 -11.06 10.31
C LEU A 235 5.67 -11.76 11.64
N GLN A 236 4.79 -11.18 12.45
CA GLN A 236 4.33 -11.81 13.69
C GLN A 236 3.58 -13.13 13.44
N PHE A 237 2.77 -13.18 12.37
CA PHE A 237 2.07 -14.39 11.98
C PHE A 237 3.04 -15.52 11.57
N ASN A 238 4.09 -15.19 10.82
CA ASN A 238 5.16 -16.14 10.51
C ASN A 238 5.86 -16.64 11.78
N SER A 239 6.15 -15.74 12.73
CA SER A 239 6.71 -16.11 14.04
C SER A 239 5.81 -17.09 14.80
N TRP A 240 4.51 -16.80 14.84
CA TRP A 240 3.53 -17.67 15.51
C TRP A 240 3.48 -19.10 14.89
N LEU A 241 3.65 -19.21 13.58
CA LEU A 241 3.76 -20.49 12.88
C LEU A 241 5.14 -21.17 13.04
N GLY A 242 6.13 -20.48 13.61
CA GLY A 242 7.51 -20.97 13.71
C GLY A 242 8.26 -21.00 12.38
N LEU A 243 7.81 -20.20 11.39
CA LEU A 243 8.41 -20.08 10.06
C LEU A 243 9.34 -18.88 10.01
N ASP A 244 10.47 -19.02 9.31
CA ASP A 244 11.35 -17.90 9.00
C ASP A 244 10.88 -17.22 7.71
N PRO A 245 10.52 -15.93 7.76
CA PRO A 245 10.10 -15.21 6.57
C PRO A 245 11.28 -14.99 5.62
N ASP A 246 11.12 -15.35 4.36
CA ASP A 246 12.04 -15.01 3.27
C ASP A 246 11.27 -14.20 2.21
N PRO A 247 11.05 -12.89 2.45
CA PRO A 247 10.21 -12.08 1.61
C PRO A 247 10.88 -11.82 0.27
N ARG A 248 10.21 -12.23 -0.80
CA ARG A 248 10.62 -11.90 -2.17
C ARG A 248 10.34 -10.44 -2.47
N ILE A 249 11.37 -9.73 -2.91
CA ILE A 249 11.26 -8.29 -3.23
C ILE A 249 10.18 -7.99 -4.28
N SER A 250 10.00 -8.86 -5.27
CA SER A 250 9.01 -8.65 -6.35
C SER A 250 7.57 -8.73 -5.86
N GLU A 251 7.28 -9.64 -4.95
CA GLU A 251 5.94 -9.78 -4.36
C GLU A 251 5.66 -8.61 -3.43
N TRP A 252 6.62 -8.29 -2.57
CA TRP A 252 6.55 -7.14 -1.68
C TRP A 252 6.33 -5.82 -2.44
N LEU A 253 7.19 -5.53 -3.43
CA LEU A 253 7.06 -4.32 -4.22
C LEU A 253 5.79 -4.29 -5.06
N GLY A 254 5.30 -5.44 -5.52
CA GLY A 254 4.00 -5.50 -6.19
C GLY A 254 2.88 -4.99 -5.30
N PHE A 255 2.83 -5.45 -4.06
CA PHE A 255 1.87 -5.01 -3.06
C PHE A 255 2.05 -3.52 -2.70
N VAL A 256 3.28 -3.11 -2.38
CA VAL A 256 3.62 -1.73 -1.99
C VAL A 256 3.31 -0.72 -3.08
N LEU A 257 3.35 -1.10 -4.35
CA LEU A 257 3.07 -0.20 -5.47
C LEU A 257 1.56 -0.07 -5.74
N ILE A 258 0.80 -1.15 -5.59
CA ILE A 258 -0.64 -1.15 -5.88
C ILE A 258 -1.45 -0.51 -4.76
N LEU A 259 -1.09 -0.77 -3.51
CA LEU A 259 -1.86 -0.35 -2.35
C LEU A 259 -2.04 1.17 -2.24
N PRO A 260 -1.00 2.03 -2.36
CA PRO A 260 -1.19 3.48 -2.30
C PRO A 260 -2.08 4.03 -3.41
N ILE A 261 -1.99 3.49 -4.62
CA ILE A 261 -2.87 3.88 -5.72
C ILE A 261 -4.32 3.49 -5.40
N GLY A 262 -4.55 2.28 -4.90
CA GLY A 262 -5.85 1.80 -4.46
C GLY A 262 -6.47 2.67 -3.37
N PHE A 263 -5.68 3.06 -2.35
CA PHE A 263 -6.11 4.02 -1.34
C PHE A 263 -6.40 5.39 -1.92
N GLY A 264 -5.52 5.92 -2.77
CA GLY A 264 -5.72 7.22 -3.42
C GLY A 264 -7.03 7.27 -4.20
N VAL A 265 -7.36 6.21 -4.94
CA VAL A 265 -8.65 6.07 -5.64
C VAL A 265 -9.80 5.89 -4.65
N GLY A 266 -9.64 5.07 -3.61
CA GLY A 266 -10.63 4.86 -2.57
C GLY A 266 -11.00 6.14 -1.81
N PHE A 267 -10.04 7.02 -1.59
CA PHE A 267 -10.27 8.33 -0.97
C PHE A 267 -11.12 9.27 -1.82
N GLN A 268 -11.34 8.95 -3.11
CA GLN A 268 -12.29 9.69 -3.95
C GLN A 268 -13.76 9.34 -3.63
N LEU A 269 -14.03 8.21 -2.96
CA LEU A 269 -15.39 7.77 -2.67
C LEU A 269 -16.27 8.86 -2.03
N PRO A 270 -15.86 9.55 -0.94
CA PRO A 270 -16.69 10.58 -0.33
C PRO A 270 -16.99 11.74 -1.27
N LEU A 271 -16.01 12.11 -2.11
CA LEU A 271 -16.15 13.21 -3.04
C LEU A 271 -17.08 12.86 -4.20
N VAL A 272 -16.94 11.66 -4.76
CA VAL A 272 -17.82 11.15 -5.82
C VAL A 272 -19.26 11.03 -5.31
N MET A 273 -19.46 10.54 -4.09
CA MET A 273 -20.78 10.45 -3.47
C MET A 273 -21.41 11.82 -3.30
N LEU A 274 -20.66 12.79 -2.78
CA LEU A 274 -21.13 14.16 -2.62
C LEU A 274 -21.44 14.83 -3.96
N PHE A 275 -20.62 14.57 -4.97
CA PHE A 275 -20.85 15.10 -6.32
C PHE A 275 -22.13 14.53 -6.94
N LEU A 276 -22.33 13.21 -6.89
CA LEU A 276 -23.52 12.54 -7.44
C LEU A 276 -24.81 12.97 -6.73
N GLU A 277 -24.73 13.27 -5.44
CA GLU A 277 -25.84 13.83 -4.66
C GLU A 277 -26.15 15.26 -5.10
N ARG A 278 -25.12 16.09 -5.31
CA ARG A 278 -25.28 17.48 -5.76
C ARG A 278 -25.96 17.63 -7.12
N ILE A 279 -25.63 16.76 -8.05
CA ILE A 279 -26.27 16.73 -9.39
C ILE A 279 -27.61 15.97 -9.40
N GLY A 280 -28.04 15.42 -8.25
CA GLY A 280 -29.34 14.76 -8.10
C GLY A 280 -29.44 13.35 -8.71
N VAL A 281 -28.29 12.69 -9.00
CA VAL A 281 -28.28 11.31 -9.53
C VAL A 281 -28.62 10.31 -8.43
N PHE A 282 -28.08 10.51 -7.23
CA PHE A 282 -28.36 9.68 -6.06
C PHE A 282 -28.74 10.51 -4.84
N ASP A 283 -29.72 10.02 -4.11
CA ASP A 283 -30.13 10.59 -2.83
C ASP A 283 -29.38 9.94 -1.67
N VAL A 284 -29.23 10.65 -0.56
CA VAL A 284 -28.68 10.12 0.70
C VAL A 284 -29.42 8.86 1.16
N ALA A 285 -30.72 8.77 0.90
CA ALA A 285 -31.53 7.59 1.19
C ALA A 285 -31.06 6.35 0.41
N THR A 286 -30.62 6.53 -0.84
CA THR A 286 -30.06 5.45 -1.66
C THR A 286 -28.76 4.92 -1.07
N TYR A 287 -27.83 5.78 -0.71
CA TYR A 287 -26.58 5.38 -0.06
C TYR A 287 -26.82 4.64 1.26
N THR A 288 -27.74 5.13 2.07
CA THR A 288 -28.05 4.48 3.36
C THR A 288 -28.81 3.17 3.21
N SER A 289 -29.62 2.97 2.16
CA SER A 289 -30.33 1.71 1.92
C SER A 289 -29.42 0.63 1.31
N GLN A 290 -28.44 1.03 0.50
CA GLN A 290 -27.54 0.13 -0.24
C GLN A 290 -26.19 -0.11 0.45
N TRP A 291 -26.03 0.27 1.71
CA TRP A 291 -24.76 0.16 2.44
C TRP A 291 -24.15 -1.26 2.41
N ARG A 292 -25.01 -2.30 2.41
CA ARG A 292 -24.54 -3.71 2.37
C ARG A 292 -23.82 -4.03 1.07
N ILE A 293 -24.36 -3.53 -0.06
CA ILE A 293 -23.73 -3.72 -1.38
C ILE A 293 -22.42 -2.93 -1.44
N ALA A 294 -22.41 -1.70 -0.94
CA ALA A 294 -21.21 -0.88 -0.90
C ALA A 294 -20.09 -1.56 -0.08
N VAL A 295 -20.39 -2.06 1.12
CA VAL A 295 -19.44 -2.80 1.95
C VAL A 295 -18.96 -4.06 1.23
N LEU A 296 -19.85 -4.82 0.57
CA LEU A 296 -19.46 -6.00 -0.20
C LEU A 296 -18.47 -5.64 -1.32
N VAL A 297 -18.75 -4.58 -2.08
CA VAL A 297 -17.85 -4.11 -3.15
C VAL A 297 -16.50 -3.67 -2.58
N ILE A 298 -16.50 -2.93 -1.47
CA ILE A 298 -15.27 -2.52 -0.77
C ILE A 298 -14.43 -3.73 -0.37
N VAL A 299 -15.06 -4.76 0.21
CA VAL A 299 -14.36 -6.00 0.63
C VAL A 299 -13.79 -6.73 -0.59
N ILE A 300 -14.53 -6.84 -1.69
CA ILE A 300 -14.04 -7.46 -2.93
C ILE A 300 -12.84 -6.68 -3.49
N VAL A 301 -12.94 -5.35 -3.57
CA VAL A 301 -11.83 -4.50 -4.03
C VAL A 301 -10.61 -4.64 -3.11
N SER A 302 -10.82 -4.67 -1.80
CA SER A 302 -9.76 -4.89 -0.83
C SER A 302 -9.07 -6.24 -1.02
N ALA A 303 -9.83 -7.32 -1.25
CA ALA A 303 -9.28 -8.65 -1.49
C ALA A 303 -8.46 -8.75 -2.80
N VAL A 304 -8.76 -7.93 -3.80
CA VAL A 304 -7.99 -7.87 -5.06
C VAL A 304 -6.69 -7.08 -4.90
N LEU A 305 -6.71 -6.03 -4.05
CA LEU A 305 -5.58 -5.13 -3.86
C LEU A 305 -4.55 -5.63 -2.84
N THR A 306 -4.95 -6.53 -1.93
CA THR A 306 -4.07 -7.06 -0.87
C THR A 306 -3.59 -8.48 -1.18
N PRO A 307 -2.49 -8.94 -0.56
CA PRO A 307 -2.14 -10.37 -0.55
C PRO A 307 -3.32 -11.21 -0.09
N ALA A 308 -3.32 -12.50 -0.43
CA ALA A 308 -4.41 -13.44 -0.13
C ALA A 308 -4.47 -13.79 1.38
N ASP A 309 -4.53 -12.79 2.25
CA ASP A 309 -4.69 -12.97 3.69
C ASP A 309 -5.86 -12.12 4.23
N PRO A 310 -6.67 -12.66 5.15
CA PRO A 310 -7.88 -11.98 5.66
C PRO A 310 -7.59 -10.70 6.44
N TYR A 311 -6.43 -10.61 7.08
CA TYR A 311 -6.11 -9.46 7.94
C TYR A 311 -5.69 -8.24 7.12
N SER A 312 -4.78 -8.40 6.14
CA SER A 312 -4.43 -7.31 5.22
C SER A 312 -5.66 -6.80 4.47
N MET A 313 -6.55 -7.72 4.06
CA MET A 313 -7.83 -7.36 3.47
C MET A 313 -8.68 -6.49 4.41
N LEU A 314 -8.79 -6.85 5.70
CA LEU A 314 -9.54 -6.07 6.68
C LEU A 314 -8.91 -4.71 6.95
N PHE A 315 -7.58 -4.64 7.04
CA PHE A 315 -6.85 -3.38 7.22
C PHE A 315 -7.09 -2.40 6.08
N LEU A 316 -7.33 -2.88 4.86
CA LEU A 316 -7.73 -2.04 3.74
C LEU A 316 -9.23 -1.75 3.76
N ALA A 317 -10.07 -2.75 4.01
CA ALA A 317 -11.53 -2.63 3.94
C ALA A 317 -12.08 -1.67 5.01
N VAL A 318 -11.56 -1.70 6.25
CA VAL A 318 -12.05 -0.86 7.35
C VAL A 318 -11.91 0.64 7.05
N PRO A 319 -10.73 1.19 6.67
CA PRO A 319 -10.62 2.58 6.28
C PRO A 319 -11.53 2.97 5.10
N LEU A 320 -11.66 2.11 4.08
CA LEU A 320 -12.55 2.37 2.95
C LEU A 320 -14.02 2.39 3.37
N CYS A 321 -14.44 1.51 4.28
CA CYS A 321 -15.79 1.55 4.87
C CYS A 321 -16.00 2.84 5.69
N LEU A 322 -15.01 3.27 6.47
CA LEU A 322 -15.07 4.54 7.20
C LEU A 322 -15.21 5.72 6.25
N LEU A 323 -14.49 5.72 5.12
CA LEU A 323 -14.62 6.73 4.08
C LEU A 323 -16.01 6.72 3.44
N TYR A 324 -16.60 5.54 3.18
CA TYR A 324 -17.95 5.42 2.66
C TYR A 324 -18.98 6.02 3.64
N PHE A 325 -18.95 5.61 4.91
CA PHE A 325 -19.88 6.13 5.92
C PHE A 325 -19.63 7.62 6.21
N GLY A 326 -18.35 8.05 6.18
CA GLY A 326 -17.98 9.46 6.24
C GLY A 326 -18.55 10.26 5.07
N GLY A 327 -18.53 9.69 3.85
CA GLY A 327 -19.15 10.24 2.65
C GLY A 327 -20.66 10.39 2.79
N VAL A 328 -21.36 9.36 3.33
CA VAL A 328 -22.77 9.45 3.67
C VAL A 328 -23.04 10.57 4.67
N GLY A 329 -22.19 10.70 5.70
CA GLY A 329 -22.25 11.77 6.69
C GLY A 329 -22.09 13.17 6.05
N LEU A 330 -21.12 13.32 5.16
CA LEU A 330 -20.88 14.57 4.40
C LEU A 330 -22.07 14.92 3.52
N CYS A 331 -22.68 13.96 2.82
CA CYS A 331 -23.87 14.16 2.01
C CYS A 331 -25.05 14.62 2.89
N ARG A 332 -25.22 14.05 4.08
CA ARG A 332 -26.27 14.51 5.02
C ARG A 332 -26.04 15.94 5.49
N TRP A 333 -24.79 16.28 5.79
CA TRP A 333 -24.46 17.61 6.32
C TRP A 333 -24.48 18.69 5.23
N CYS A 334 -23.95 18.39 4.05
CA CYS A 334 -23.83 19.35 2.94
C CYS A 334 -25.04 19.33 2.00
N GLY A 335 -25.81 18.23 1.95
CA GLY A 335 -26.89 17.99 0.97
C GLY A 335 -28.25 18.54 1.37
N GLY A 336 -28.46 18.95 2.63
CA GLY A 336 -29.73 19.41 3.16
C GLY A 336 -30.37 20.65 2.46
N GLY A 337 -29.62 21.32 1.58
CA GLY A 337 -30.12 22.51 0.87
C GLY A 337 -30.67 22.25 -0.53
N ALA A 338 -30.11 21.31 -1.28
CA ALA A 338 -30.44 21.13 -2.71
C ALA A 338 -31.69 20.25 -2.94
N ALA A 339 -31.88 19.22 -2.11
CA ALA A 339 -33.04 18.32 -2.19
C ALA A 339 -34.36 19.01 -1.82
N ALA A 340 -34.32 20.06 -0.98
CA ALA A 340 -35.50 20.81 -0.61
C ALA A 340 -36.01 21.71 -1.74
N GLU A 341 -35.16 22.13 -2.67
CA GLU A 341 -35.52 23.08 -3.74
C GLU A 341 -36.03 22.37 -5.01
N HIS A 342 -35.63 21.12 -5.24
CA HIS A 342 -36.04 20.35 -6.44
C HIS A 342 -37.36 19.60 -6.29
N ARG A 343 -37.74 19.18 -5.07
CA ARG A 343 -39.02 18.48 -4.82
C ARG A 343 -40.28 19.28 -5.17
N PRO A 344 -40.40 20.59 -4.89
CA PRO A 344 -41.58 21.33 -5.25
C PRO A 344 -41.73 21.57 -6.76
N ARG A 345 -40.62 21.61 -7.51
CA ARG A 345 -40.69 21.81 -8.98
C ARG A 345 -41.16 20.59 -9.74
N LEU A 346 -40.73 19.39 -9.35
CA LEU A 346 -41.20 18.13 -9.94
C LEU A 346 -42.66 17.82 -9.57
N ALA A 347 -43.07 18.11 -8.34
CA ALA A 347 -44.47 17.97 -7.94
C ALA A 347 -45.42 18.96 -8.70
N ALA A 348 -44.96 20.19 -8.89
CA ALA A 348 -45.72 21.20 -9.67
C ALA A 348 -45.82 20.86 -11.17
N GLN A 349 -44.80 20.21 -11.75
CA GLN A 349 -44.83 19.74 -13.12
C GLN A 349 -45.73 18.51 -13.30
N ALA A 350 -45.70 17.57 -12.34
CA ALA A 350 -46.60 16.41 -12.36
C ALA A 350 -48.07 16.81 -12.24
N THR A 351 -48.39 17.85 -11.46
CA THR A 351 -49.74 18.36 -11.31
C THR A 351 -50.23 19.11 -12.59
N LYS A 352 -49.32 19.79 -13.32
CA LYS A 352 -49.63 20.42 -14.61
C LYS A 352 -49.80 19.44 -15.77
N ALA A 353 -49.19 18.26 -15.70
CA ALA A 353 -49.31 17.22 -16.72
C ALA A 353 -50.59 16.36 -16.56
N SER A 354 -51.28 16.46 -15.43
CA SER A 354 -52.50 15.74 -15.13
C SER A 354 -53.80 16.59 -15.34
N GLN A 355 -53.66 17.85 -15.75
CA GLN A 355 -54.74 18.75 -16.15
C GLN A 355 -54.71 18.95 -17.67
#